data_023127c50b2f5d536e88f3c4624f9bab
#
_entry.id   023127c50b2f5d536e88f3c4624f9bab
#
_cell.length_a   1.000
_cell.length_b   1.000
_cell.length_c   1.000
_cell.angle_alpha   90.00
_cell.angle_beta   90.00
_cell.angle_gamma   90.00
#
_symmetry.space_group_name_H-M   'P 1'
#
loop_
_entity.id
_entity.type
_entity.pdbx_description
1 polymer ?
#
loop_
_entity_poly.entity_id
_entity_poly.type
_entity_poly.pdbx_seq_one_letter_code
_entity_poly.pdbx_strand_id
1 'polypeptide(L)'
;LSHGLEGNSTRRYMLGMAEALNRRGWDVVARNFRGCSGEMNHTLPLYHGGETDDLHLVVQYCVSLGYGSIVLVGFSMGGNQTLKYLGERDRTIPSQVSAAVAVSVPCDMEGAAEVLSLPSRAPYMAYFLRTLRRKVEEKHSRFPDRIDIDGLDRIRTFSEFDDRYTAPLHGFDSARHYWRESGCLRFLEHIDVPFLLINASDDPFLSPDCYPNRIA
;
A
#
# COMPACT_ATOMS: atom_id res chain seq x y z
N LEU A 1 -10.34 6.36 2.12
CA LEU A 1 -9.43 6.35 0.96
C LEU A 1 -8.00 6.02 1.38
N SER A 2 -7.31 5.15 0.66
CA SER A 2 -5.90 4.76 0.87
C SER A 2 -5.07 5.12 -0.36
N HIS A 3 -4.00 5.89 -0.18
CA HIS A 3 -3.14 6.35 -1.29
C HIS A 3 -2.12 5.28 -1.73
N GLY A 4 -1.43 5.52 -2.84
CA GLY A 4 -0.36 4.66 -3.35
C GLY A 4 0.99 4.92 -2.69
N LEU A 5 2.01 4.13 -3.11
CA LEU A 5 3.39 4.24 -2.63
C LEU A 5 3.89 5.70 -2.66
N GLU A 6 4.43 6.16 -1.53
CA GLU A 6 4.97 7.52 -1.36
C GLU A 6 3.96 8.66 -1.68
N GLY A 7 2.66 8.32 -1.65
CA GLY A 7 1.58 9.30 -1.72
C GLY A 7 1.27 9.92 -0.36
N ASN A 8 0.15 10.64 -0.32
CA ASN A 8 -0.50 11.13 0.90
C ASN A 8 -1.95 11.56 0.60
N SER A 9 -2.70 11.89 1.63
CA SER A 9 -4.11 12.30 1.52
C SER A 9 -4.35 13.58 0.71
N THR A 10 -3.32 14.41 0.50
CA THR A 10 -3.44 15.69 -0.24
C THR A 10 -3.02 15.60 -1.72
N ARG A 11 -2.67 14.39 -2.21
CA ARG A 11 -2.40 14.20 -3.64
C ARG A 11 -3.64 14.49 -4.48
N ARG A 12 -3.45 15.04 -5.67
CA ARG A 12 -4.55 15.48 -6.56
C ARG A 12 -5.60 14.41 -6.80
N TYR A 13 -5.19 13.16 -7.02
CA TYR A 13 -6.15 12.06 -7.25
C TYR A 13 -6.94 11.71 -5.98
N MET A 14 -6.33 11.83 -4.79
CA MET A 14 -7.02 11.63 -3.50
C MET A 14 -8.06 12.74 -3.25
N LEU A 15 -7.66 13.99 -3.45
CA LEU A 15 -8.57 15.15 -3.32
C LEU A 15 -9.70 15.09 -4.33
N GLY A 16 -9.40 14.76 -5.60
CA GLY A 16 -10.41 14.64 -6.65
C GLY A 16 -11.42 13.52 -6.35
N MET A 17 -10.96 12.37 -5.85
CA MET A 17 -11.85 11.29 -5.42
C MET A 17 -12.70 11.71 -4.21
N ALA A 18 -12.09 12.35 -3.20
CA ALA A 18 -12.81 12.85 -2.04
C ALA A 18 -13.90 13.84 -2.42
N GLU A 19 -13.58 14.82 -3.30
CA GLU A 19 -14.55 15.77 -3.80
C GLU A 19 -15.70 15.11 -4.57
N ALA A 20 -15.39 14.13 -5.44
CA ALA A 20 -16.39 13.42 -6.22
C ALA A 20 -17.36 12.61 -5.34
N LEU A 21 -16.86 12.03 -4.25
CA LEU A 21 -17.66 11.29 -3.28
C LEU A 21 -18.49 12.24 -2.40
N ASN A 22 -17.90 13.34 -1.90
CA ASN A 22 -18.61 14.33 -1.10
C ASN A 22 -19.78 14.94 -1.88
N ARG A 23 -19.62 15.23 -3.18
CA ARG A 23 -20.71 15.70 -4.05
C ARG A 23 -21.88 14.71 -4.17
N ARG A 24 -21.67 13.44 -3.82
CA ARG A 24 -22.70 12.38 -3.79
C ARG A 24 -23.20 12.05 -2.40
N GLY A 25 -22.85 12.88 -1.40
CA GLY A 25 -23.33 12.75 -0.03
C GLY A 25 -22.54 11.74 0.82
N TRP A 26 -21.35 11.35 0.39
CA TRP A 26 -20.46 10.51 1.19
C TRP A 26 -19.52 11.36 2.04
N ASP A 27 -19.36 11.02 3.30
CA ASP A 27 -18.24 11.50 4.10
C ASP A 27 -16.95 10.75 3.68
N VAL A 28 -15.83 11.44 3.69
CA VAL A 28 -14.57 10.85 3.23
C VAL A 28 -13.48 10.96 4.28
N VAL A 29 -12.94 9.82 4.68
CA VAL A 29 -11.73 9.70 5.49
C VAL A 29 -10.57 9.29 4.58
N ALA A 30 -9.59 10.15 4.39
CA ALA A 30 -8.38 9.88 3.61
C ALA A 30 -7.21 9.69 4.58
N ARG A 31 -6.76 8.43 4.74
CA ARG A 31 -5.65 8.09 5.63
C ARG A 31 -4.30 8.35 4.99
N ASN A 32 -3.30 8.64 5.82
CA ASN A 32 -1.89 8.63 5.44
C ASN A 32 -1.21 7.37 5.98
N PHE A 33 -0.34 6.75 5.20
CA PHE A 33 0.57 5.72 5.72
C PHE A 33 1.58 6.33 6.69
N ARG A 34 2.16 5.51 7.56
CA ARG A 34 3.19 5.94 8.51
C ARG A 34 4.31 6.69 7.80
N GLY A 35 4.64 7.90 8.28
CA GLY A 35 5.64 8.77 7.66
C GLY A 35 5.23 9.40 6.31
N CYS A 36 3.93 9.42 5.96
CA CYS A 36 3.42 10.03 4.73
C CYS A 36 2.54 11.28 4.98
N SER A 37 2.32 11.66 6.24
CA SER A 37 1.50 12.85 6.59
C SER A 37 2.25 14.20 6.50
N GLY A 38 3.54 14.17 6.19
CA GLY A 38 4.45 15.32 6.33
C GLY A 38 5.34 15.21 7.57
N GLU A 39 4.97 14.35 8.50
CA GLU A 39 5.76 14.02 9.69
C GLU A 39 6.12 12.53 9.68
N MET A 40 7.35 12.22 10.11
CA MET A 40 7.81 10.85 10.29
C MET A 40 7.17 10.25 11.54
N ASN A 41 6.65 9.01 11.44
CA ASN A 41 6.13 8.28 12.59
C ASN A 41 7.22 8.02 13.65
N HIS A 42 6.80 7.95 14.91
CA HIS A 42 7.72 7.86 16.06
C HIS A 42 8.31 6.45 16.29
N THR A 43 7.66 5.41 15.76
CA THR A 43 8.13 4.02 15.88
C THR A 43 9.19 3.69 14.84
N LEU A 44 10.02 2.66 15.08
CA LEU A 44 11.07 2.23 14.17
C LEU A 44 10.52 1.78 12.80
N PRO A 45 9.50 0.90 12.70
CA PRO A 45 9.00 0.46 11.41
C PRO A 45 8.37 1.61 10.60
N LEU A 46 8.62 1.60 9.29
CA LEU A 46 7.89 2.39 8.30
C LEU A 46 6.55 1.70 7.97
N TYR A 47 5.84 2.16 6.96
CA TYR A 47 4.75 1.39 6.37
C TYR A 47 5.29 0.39 5.34
N HIS A 48 4.51 -0.63 5.03
CA HIS A 48 4.79 -1.57 3.94
C HIS A 48 3.52 -1.99 3.19
N GLY A 49 3.68 -2.63 2.03
CA GLY A 49 2.56 -2.94 1.13
C GLY A 49 1.50 -3.88 1.70
N GLY A 50 1.86 -4.72 2.66
CA GLY A 50 0.95 -5.66 3.31
C GLY A 50 0.42 -5.20 4.68
N GLU A 51 0.67 -3.95 5.08
CA GLU A 51 0.22 -3.41 6.37
C GLU A 51 -1.29 -3.18 6.38
N THR A 52 -2.02 -3.97 7.15
CA THR A 52 -3.48 -3.91 7.25
C THR A 52 -3.99 -3.46 8.61
N ASP A 53 -3.14 -3.47 9.65
CA ASP A 53 -3.53 -3.09 11.00
C ASP A 53 -3.91 -1.62 11.11
N ASP A 54 -3.14 -0.72 10.48
CA ASP A 54 -3.46 0.70 10.45
C ASP A 54 -4.78 0.97 9.70
N LEU A 55 -5.06 0.21 8.64
CA LEU A 55 -6.35 0.30 7.95
C LEU A 55 -7.49 -0.17 8.85
N HIS A 56 -7.28 -1.29 9.56
CA HIS A 56 -8.26 -1.81 10.51
C HIS A 56 -8.59 -0.77 11.61
N LEU A 57 -7.58 -0.13 12.19
CA LEU A 57 -7.79 0.93 13.19
C LEU A 57 -8.63 2.09 12.64
N VAL A 58 -8.38 2.52 11.41
CA VAL A 58 -9.18 3.58 10.76
C VAL A 58 -10.62 3.12 10.54
N VAL A 59 -10.83 1.87 10.11
CA VAL A 59 -12.18 1.30 9.94
C VAL A 59 -12.91 1.24 11.29
N GLN A 60 -12.26 0.74 12.35
CA GLN A 60 -12.82 0.69 13.69
C GLN A 60 -13.17 2.09 14.22
N TYR A 61 -12.32 3.07 13.94
CA TYR A 61 -12.61 4.47 14.29
C TYR A 61 -13.88 4.99 13.58
N CYS A 62 -14.03 4.73 12.28
CA CYS A 62 -15.25 5.09 11.56
C CYS A 62 -16.50 4.39 12.15
N VAL A 63 -16.39 3.11 12.50
CA VAL A 63 -17.47 2.37 13.18
C VAL A 63 -17.82 3.03 14.52
N SER A 64 -16.83 3.43 15.30
CA SER A 64 -17.04 4.09 16.60
C SER A 64 -17.70 5.47 16.48
N LEU A 65 -17.56 6.14 15.34
CA LEU A 65 -18.28 7.38 15.01
C LEU A 65 -19.73 7.16 14.57
N GLY A 66 -20.20 5.90 14.49
CA GLY A 66 -21.58 5.55 14.15
C GLY A 66 -21.85 5.38 12.64
N TYR A 67 -20.82 5.30 11.81
CA TYR A 67 -21.01 5.02 10.37
C TYR A 67 -21.55 3.59 10.18
N GLY A 68 -22.73 3.48 9.60
CA GLY A 68 -23.42 2.20 9.35
C GLY A 68 -23.02 1.53 8.03
N SER A 69 -22.38 2.26 7.12
CA SER A 69 -21.89 1.73 5.84
C SER A 69 -20.55 2.38 5.49
N ILE A 70 -19.55 1.55 5.22
CA ILE A 70 -18.18 1.97 4.90
C ILE A 70 -17.78 1.31 3.57
N VAL A 71 -17.35 2.12 2.62
CA VAL A 71 -16.74 1.65 1.35
C VAL A 71 -15.25 1.96 1.39
N LEU A 72 -14.43 0.96 1.16
CA LEU A 72 -12.98 1.12 1.10
C LEU A 72 -12.56 1.44 -0.34
N VAL A 73 -11.76 2.49 -0.52
CA VAL A 73 -11.20 2.84 -1.85
C VAL A 73 -9.68 2.94 -1.73
N GLY A 74 -8.97 2.12 -2.48
CA GLY A 74 -7.51 2.07 -2.46
C GLY A 74 -6.89 2.26 -3.83
N PHE A 75 -5.77 3.00 -3.87
CA PHE A 75 -5.00 3.23 -5.09
C PHE A 75 -3.63 2.56 -4.99
N SER A 76 -3.24 1.79 -6.02
CA SER A 76 -1.92 1.15 -6.08
C SER A 76 -1.65 0.31 -4.82
N MET A 77 -0.59 0.61 -4.07
CA MET A 77 -0.30 -0.04 -2.79
C MET A 77 -1.47 0.06 -1.79
N GLY A 78 -2.20 1.18 -1.77
CA GLY A 78 -3.40 1.31 -0.92
C GLY A 78 -4.54 0.39 -1.36
N GLY A 79 -4.63 0.10 -2.66
CA GLY A 79 -5.54 -0.93 -3.20
C GLY A 79 -5.13 -2.33 -2.79
N ASN A 80 -3.82 -2.63 -2.85
CA ASN A 80 -3.27 -3.90 -2.38
C ASN A 80 -3.59 -4.13 -0.90
N GLN A 81 -3.31 -3.14 -0.03
CA GLN A 81 -3.65 -3.23 1.39
C GLN A 81 -5.17 -3.40 1.62
N THR A 82 -6.00 -2.71 0.84
CA THR A 82 -7.46 -2.81 0.95
C THR A 82 -7.95 -4.22 0.63
N LEU A 83 -7.50 -4.80 -0.48
CA LEU A 83 -7.93 -6.15 -0.88
C LEU A 83 -7.34 -7.23 0.05
N LYS A 84 -6.07 -7.10 0.45
CA LYS A 84 -5.47 -7.99 1.46
C LYS A 84 -6.25 -7.95 2.77
N TYR A 85 -6.54 -6.77 3.29
CA TYR A 85 -7.33 -6.58 4.52
C TYR A 85 -8.66 -7.32 4.49
N LEU A 86 -9.36 -7.25 3.36
CA LEU A 86 -10.67 -7.89 3.21
C LEU A 86 -10.60 -9.42 3.08
N GLY A 87 -9.47 -9.96 2.60
CA GLY A 87 -9.30 -11.40 2.41
C GLY A 87 -8.48 -12.10 3.49
N GLU A 88 -8.00 -11.38 4.52
CA GLU A 88 -7.31 -11.99 5.68
C GLU A 88 -8.30 -12.79 6.54
N ARG A 89 -8.07 -14.12 6.66
CA ARG A 89 -8.99 -15.03 7.39
C ARG A 89 -8.87 -14.95 8.92
N ASP A 90 -7.75 -14.46 9.42
CA ASP A 90 -7.48 -14.29 10.85
C ASP A 90 -8.08 -12.99 11.43
N ARG A 91 -8.74 -12.21 10.58
CA ARG A 91 -9.33 -10.92 10.94
C ARG A 91 -10.84 -10.91 10.71
N THR A 92 -11.57 -10.46 11.72
CA THR A 92 -13.00 -10.18 11.56
C THR A 92 -13.19 -8.79 10.96
N ILE A 93 -13.71 -8.73 9.75
CA ILE A 93 -14.07 -7.48 9.09
C ILE A 93 -15.40 -6.96 9.68
N PRO A 94 -15.46 -5.69 10.13
CA PRO A 94 -16.72 -5.11 10.62
C PRO A 94 -17.83 -5.18 9.56
N SER A 95 -19.03 -5.57 9.97
CA SER A 95 -20.20 -5.71 9.08
C SER A 95 -20.60 -4.41 8.36
N GLN A 96 -20.14 -3.27 8.88
CA GLN A 96 -20.31 -1.96 8.25
C GLN A 96 -19.49 -1.81 6.96
N VAL A 97 -18.44 -2.60 6.77
CA VAL A 97 -17.67 -2.60 5.50
C VAL A 97 -18.50 -3.31 4.44
N SER A 98 -19.11 -2.55 3.55
CA SER A 98 -20.12 -3.03 2.61
C SER A 98 -19.58 -3.26 1.19
N ALA A 99 -18.49 -2.63 0.81
CA ALA A 99 -17.87 -2.79 -0.50
C ALA A 99 -16.43 -2.24 -0.54
N ALA A 100 -15.70 -2.56 -1.62
CA ALA A 100 -14.40 -1.95 -1.89
C ALA A 100 -14.19 -1.61 -3.38
N VAL A 101 -13.34 -0.64 -3.63
CA VAL A 101 -12.81 -0.33 -4.97
C VAL A 101 -11.29 -0.23 -4.88
N ALA A 102 -10.60 -0.91 -5.76
CA ALA A 102 -9.15 -0.92 -5.82
C ALA A 102 -8.67 -0.57 -7.24
N VAL A 103 -7.81 0.42 -7.37
CA VAL A 103 -7.42 1.00 -8.66
C VAL A 103 -5.92 0.90 -8.85
N SER A 104 -5.48 0.40 -10.02
CA SER A 104 -4.06 0.30 -10.41
C SER A 104 -3.22 -0.53 -9.42
N VAL A 105 -3.72 -1.70 -9.07
CA VAL A 105 -3.25 -2.51 -7.93
C VAL A 105 -2.16 -3.49 -8.33
N PRO A 106 -0.98 -3.47 -7.70
CA PRO A 106 0.04 -4.51 -7.85
C PRO A 106 -0.34 -5.76 -7.03
N CYS A 107 -1.37 -6.50 -7.49
CA CYS A 107 -1.86 -7.70 -6.80
C CYS A 107 -0.76 -8.74 -6.61
N ASP A 108 0.10 -8.90 -7.61
CA ASP A 108 1.37 -9.60 -7.57
C ASP A 108 2.50 -8.59 -7.34
N MET A 109 2.90 -8.43 -6.08
CA MET A 109 3.94 -7.44 -5.71
C MET A 109 5.33 -7.85 -6.23
N GLU A 110 5.64 -9.16 -6.30
CA GLU A 110 6.92 -9.64 -6.81
C GLU A 110 7.06 -9.28 -8.30
N GLY A 111 6.10 -9.68 -9.13
CA GLY A 111 6.12 -9.36 -10.55
C GLY A 111 6.04 -7.85 -10.84
N ALA A 112 5.29 -7.08 -10.06
CA ALA A 112 5.27 -5.62 -10.20
C ALA A 112 6.63 -4.98 -9.88
N ALA A 113 7.34 -5.46 -8.86
CA ALA A 113 8.70 -5.00 -8.54
C ALA A 113 9.71 -5.35 -9.66
N GLU A 114 9.58 -6.54 -10.27
CA GLU A 114 10.38 -6.95 -11.44
C GLU A 114 10.12 -6.04 -12.64
N VAL A 115 8.84 -5.77 -12.96
CA VAL A 115 8.45 -4.86 -14.06
C VAL A 115 9.03 -3.46 -13.84
N LEU A 116 8.96 -2.93 -12.63
CA LEU A 116 9.53 -1.61 -12.29
C LEU A 116 11.06 -1.58 -12.35
N SER A 117 11.71 -2.74 -12.26
CA SER A 117 13.17 -2.87 -12.36
C SER A 117 13.67 -2.87 -13.81
N LEU A 118 12.79 -2.93 -14.81
CA LEU A 118 13.16 -2.86 -16.22
C LEU A 118 13.79 -1.49 -16.55
N PRO A 119 14.80 -1.43 -17.44
CA PRO A 119 15.46 -0.18 -17.84
C PRO A 119 14.49 0.90 -18.34
N SER A 120 13.42 0.50 -19.03
CA SER A 120 12.38 1.42 -19.52
C SER A 120 11.57 2.09 -18.38
N ARG A 121 11.64 1.59 -17.15
CA ARG A 121 10.95 2.10 -15.97
C ARG A 121 11.90 2.84 -15.01
N ALA A 122 13.18 2.97 -15.35
CA ALA A 122 14.20 3.59 -14.51
C ALA A 122 13.81 4.98 -13.96
N PRO A 123 13.14 5.89 -14.68
CA PRO A 123 12.73 7.17 -14.11
C PRO A 123 11.74 7.03 -12.94
N TYR A 124 10.81 6.08 -13.01
CA TYR A 124 9.85 5.80 -11.92
C TYR A 124 10.57 5.18 -10.71
N MET A 125 11.42 4.19 -10.94
CA MET A 125 12.24 3.56 -9.91
C MET A 125 13.09 4.62 -9.17
N ALA A 126 13.78 5.49 -9.91
CA ALA A 126 14.59 6.56 -9.34
C ALA A 126 13.75 7.54 -8.49
N TYR A 127 12.53 7.86 -8.93
CA TYR A 127 11.60 8.71 -8.17
C TYR A 127 11.23 8.07 -6.83
N PHE A 128 10.80 6.80 -6.84
CA PHE A 128 10.42 6.10 -5.61
C PHE A 128 11.60 5.91 -4.66
N LEU A 129 12.74 5.44 -5.16
CA LEU A 129 13.92 5.23 -4.34
C LEU A 129 14.44 6.53 -3.72
N ARG A 130 14.33 7.66 -4.40
CA ARG A 130 14.70 8.97 -3.83
C ARG A 130 13.87 9.31 -2.59
N THR A 131 12.56 9.08 -2.64
CA THR A 131 11.67 9.38 -1.52
C THR A 131 11.82 8.39 -0.38
N LEU A 132 11.99 7.12 -0.69
CA LEU A 132 12.22 6.05 0.29
C LEU A 132 13.57 6.25 1.02
N ARG A 133 14.65 6.62 0.30
CA ARG A 133 15.96 6.92 0.92
C ARG A 133 15.86 8.04 1.94
N ARG A 134 15.18 9.13 1.61
CA ARG A 134 14.98 10.24 2.57
C ARG A 134 14.28 9.77 3.85
N LYS A 135 13.33 8.86 3.76
CA LYS A 135 12.68 8.27 4.93
C LYS A 135 13.63 7.41 5.75
N VAL A 136 14.48 6.63 5.09
CA VAL A 136 15.52 5.85 5.77
C VAL A 136 16.53 6.76 6.47
N GLU A 137 16.99 7.83 5.82
CA GLU A 137 17.89 8.85 6.42
C GLU A 137 17.23 9.52 7.65
N GLU A 138 15.95 9.89 7.54
CA GLU A 138 15.22 10.46 8.67
C GLU A 138 15.02 9.45 9.80
N LYS A 139 14.79 8.18 9.48
CA LYS A 139 14.72 7.11 10.48
C LYS A 139 16.08 6.85 11.12
N HIS A 140 17.16 6.85 10.35
CA HIS A 140 18.51 6.73 10.89
C HIS A 140 18.82 7.85 11.90
N SER A 141 18.44 9.09 11.61
CA SER A 141 18.66 10.18 12.55
C SER A 141 17.97 10.01 13.90
N ARG A 142 16.87 9.24 13.95
CA ARG A 142 16.13 8.91 15.18
C ARG A 142 16.56 7.59 15.82
N PHE A 143 17.07 6.66 15.02
CA PHE A 143 17.42 5.30 15.41
C PHE A 143 18.78 4.88 14.81
N PRO A 144 19.89 5.61 15.13
CA PRO A 144 21.18 5.39 14.46
C PRO A 144 21.74 3.98 14.66
N ASP A 145 21.49 3.36 15.83
CA ASP A 145 21.97 2.01 16.15
C ASP A 145 21.09 0.89 15.51
N ARG A 146 19.99 1.25 14.89
CA ARG A 146 19.01 0.29 14.35
C ARG A 146 18.88 0.35 12.83
N ILE A 147 19.27 1.42 12.19
CA ILE A 147 19.20 1.63 10.76
C ILE A 147 20.57 2.05 10.24
N ASP A 148 21.18 1.17 9.46
CA ASP A 148 22.43 1.44 8.77
C ASP A 148 22.14 2.10 7.40
N ILE A 149 22.84 3.19 7.08
CA ILE A 149 22.71 3.93 5.82
C ILE A 149 23.94 3.80 4.89
N ASP A 150 24.94 3.01 5.27
CA ASP A 150 26.12 2.79 4.43
C ASP A 150 25.72 2.22 3.06
N GLY A 151 26.05 2.90 1.97
CA GLY A 151 25.67 2.49 0.62
C GLY A 151 24.19 2.60 0.27
N LEU A 152 23.39 3.31 1.07
CA LEU A 152 21.98 3.61 0.75
C LEU A 152 21.84 4.30 -0.62
N ASP A 153 22.80 5.14 -0.98
CA ASP A 153 22.88 5.85 -2.27
C ASP A 153 23.13 4.91 -3.47
N ARG A 154 23.64 3.70 -3.23
CA ARG A 154 23.94 2.69 -4.26
C ARG A 154 22.76 1.79 -4.62
N ILE A 155 21.74 1.74 -3.81
CA ILE A 155 20.52 0.95 -4.06
C ILE A 155 19.87 1.43 -5.36
N ARG A 156 19.50 0.51 -6.28
CA ARG A 156 18.93 0.83 -7.59
C ARG A 156 17.59 0.19 -7.86
N THR A 157 17.19 -0.79 -7.05
CA THR A 157 15.96 -1.57 -7.24
C THR A 157 15.17 -1.68 -5.95
N PHE A 158 13.88 -2.02 -6.05
CA PHE A 158 13.08 -2.37 -4.89
C PHE A 158 13.59 -3.63 -4.19
N SER A 159 14.13 -4.60 -4.94
CA SER A 159 14.71 -5.80 -4.32
C SER A 159 15.82 -5.44 -3.35
N GLU A 160 16.78 -4.63 -3.78
CA GLU A 160 17.88 -4.18 -2.92
C GLU A 160 17.39 -3.34 -1.73
N PHE A 161 16.36 -2.51 -1.94
CA PHE A 161 15.80 -1.68 -0.88
C PHE A 161 15.02 -2.52 0.14
N ASP A 162 14.16 -3.40 -0.34
CA ASP A 162 13.29 -4.20 0.51
C ASP A 162 14.06 -5.29 1.25
N ASP A 163 15.09 -5.92 0.64
CA ASP A 163 15.99 -6.85 1.34
C ASP A 163 16.73 -6.18 2.49
N ARG A 164 17.13 -4.92 2.30
CA ARG A 164 17.93 -4.23 3.30
C ARG A 164 17.11 -3.55 4.39
N TYR A 165 15.94 -3.01 4.06
CA TYR A 165 15.16 -2.19 4.99
C TYR A 165 13.76 -2.74 5.26
N THR A 166 12.93 -2.92 4.24
CA THR A 166 11.53 -3.29 4.46
C THR A 166 11.42 -4.66 5.10
N ALA A 167 12.09 -5.67 4.57
CA ALA A 167 11.99 -7.02 5.08
C ALA A 167 12.47 -7.14 6.54
N PRO A 168 13.69 -6.74 6.91
CA PRO A 168 14.16 -6.90 8.29
C PRO A 168 13.41 -6.02 9.30
N LEU A 169 12.94 -4.83 8.90
CA LEU A 169 12.18 -3.96 9.80
C LEU A 169 10.78 -4.49 10.13
N HIS A 170 10.26 -5.40 9.30
CA HIS A 170 8.92 -5.99 9.46
C HIS A 170 8.92 -7.49 9.67
N GLY A 171 10.09 -8.11 9.91
CA GLY A 171 10.23 -9.52 10.28
C GLY A 171 10.09 -10.50 9.10
N PHE A 172 10.32 -10.03 7.87
CA PHE A 172 10.43 -10.89 6.70
C PHE A 172 11.88 -11.31 6.46
N ASP A 173 12.10 -12.51 5.91
CA ASP A 173 13.44 -13.05 5.65
C ASP A 173 14.12 -12.38 4.42
N SER A 174 13.33 -11.85 3.48
CA SER A 174 13.80 -11.25 2.24
C SER A 174 12.73 -10.39 1.59
N ALA A 175 13.12 -9.56 0.59
CA ALA A 175 12.17 -8.82 -0.27
C ALA A 175 11.13 -9.75 -0.90
N ARG A 176 11.57 -10.89 -1.42
CA ARG A 176 10.68 -11.90 -2.03
C ARG A 176 9.69 -12.47 -1.03
N HIS A 177 10.12 -12.80 0.20
CA HIS A 177 9.23 -13.24 1.26
C HIS A 177 8.22 -12.13 1.60
N TYR A 178 8.69 -10.90 1.77
CA TYR A 178 7.84 -9.73 1.99
C TYR A 178 6.76 -9.59 0.91
N TRP A 179 7.14 -9.61 -0.37
CA TRP A 179 6.20 -9.43 -1.48
C TRP A 179 5.14 -10.53 -1.56
N ARG A 180 5.53 -11.79 -1.35
CA ARG A 180 4.61 -12.93 -1.33
C ARG A 180 3.59 -12.84 -0.21
N GLU A 181 4.03 -12.46 1.00
CA GLU A 181 3.14 -12.32 2.15
C GLU A 181 2.28 -11.06 2.08
N SER A 182 2.69 -10.05 1.33
CA SER A 182 2.05 -8.75 1.25
C SER A 182 1.16 -8.55 0.02
N GLY A 183 1.38 -9.28 -1.07
CA GLY A 183 0.57 -9.20 -2.29
C GLY A 183 -0.86 -9.70 -2.05
N CYS A 184 -1.84 -8.94 -2.54
CA CYS A 184 -3.24 -9.27 -2.31
C CYS A 184 -3.78 -10.42 -3.17
N LEU A 185 -3.06 -10.87 -4.20
CA LEU A 185 -3.54 -11.86 -5.17
C LEU A 185 -4.08 -13.12 -4.50
N ARG A 186 -3.35 -13.68 -3.53
CA ARG A 186 -3.73 -14.89 -2.79
C ARG A 186 -4.91 -14.72 -1.82
N PHE A 187 -5.31 -13.49 -1.56
CA PHE A 187 -6.41 -13.19 -0.65
C PHE A 187 -7.73 -12.92 -1.37
N LEU A 188 -7.70 -12.70 -2.69
CA LEU A 188 -8.87 -12.26 -3.46
C LEU A 188 -10.04 -13.26 -3.37
N GLU A 189 -9.76 -14.56 -3.38
CA GLU A 189 -10.79 -15.63 -3.29
C GLU A 189 -11.45 -15.73 -1.92
N HIS A 190 -10.94 -15.00 -0.92
CA HIS A 190 -11.43 -15.02 0.45
C HIS A 190 -12.20 -13.74 0.82
N ILE A 191 -12.42 -12.85 -0.14
CA ILE A 191 -13.15 -11.60 0.08
C ILE A 191 -14.65 -11.85 -0.01
N ASP A 192 -15.35 -11.69 1.11
CA ASP A 192 -16.79 -11.92 1.21
C ASP A 192 -17.63 -10.68 0.85
N VAL A 193 -17.03 -9.50 0.72
CA VAL A 193 -17.74 -8.26 0.35
C VAL A 193 -17.57 -7.96 -1.14
N PRO A 194 -18.57 -7.36 -1.81
CA PRO A 194 -18.42 -6.92 -3.19
C PRO A 194 -17.24 -6.00 -3.37
N PHE A 195 -16.38 -6.26 -4.35
CA PHE A 195 -15.30 -5.35 -4.69
C PHE A 195 -15.13 -5.19 -6.19
N LEU A 196 -14.58 -4.04 -6.57
CA LEU A 196 -14.24 -3.69 -7.94
C LEU A 196 -12.73 -3.46 -8.05
N LEU A 197 -12.06 -4.27 -8.87
CA LEU A 197 -10.65 -4.10 -9.22
C LEU A 197 -10.56 -3.45 -10.62
N ILE A 198 -9.88 -2.31 -10.70
CA ILE A 198 -9.70 -1.55 -11.94
C ILE A 198 -8.20 -1.41 -12.23
N ASN A 199 -7.70 -2.20 -13.18
CA ASN A 199 -6.33 -2.11 -13.67
C ASN A 199 -6.36 -1.82 -15.18
N ALA A 200 -5.62 -0.78 -15.62
CA ALA A 200 -5.46 -0.52 -17.05
C ALA A 200 -4.59 -1.61 -17.68
N SER A 201 -4.97 -2.10 -18.85
CA SER A 201 -4.24 -3.18 -19.53
C SER A 201 -2.82 -2.81 -19.97
N ASP A 202 -2.52 -1.52 -20.03
CA ASP A 202 -1.23 -0.93 -20.36
C ASP A 202 -0.55 -0.23 -19.18
N ASP A 203 -0.98 -0.53 -17.95
CA ASP A 203 -0.36 0.04 -16.75
C ASP A 203 1.13 -0.33 -16.71
N PRO A 204 2.04 0.66 -16.71
CA PRO A 204 3.46 0.43 -16.82
C PRO A 204 4.11 -0.18 -15.56
N PHE A 205 3.35 -0.36 -14.47
CA PHE A 205 3.83 -0.83 -13.18
C PHE A 205 3.40 -2.25 -12.86
N LEU A 206 2.45 -2.81 -13.61
CA LEU A 206 1.82 -4.07 -13.29
C LEU A 206 2.38 -5.23 -14.12
N SER A 207 2.56 -6.38 -13.45
CA SER A 207 2.85 -7.66 -14.11
C SER A 207 1.56 -8.28 -14.69
N PRO A 208 1.67 -9.25 -15.60
CA PRO A 208 0.50 -9.97 -16.10
C PRO A 208 -0.37 -10.60 -15.00
N ASP A 209 0.24 -11.05 -13.89
CA ASP A 209 -0.48 -11.67 -12.76
C ASP A 209 -1.27 -10.66 -11.91
N CYS A 210 -1.10 -9.36 -12.16
CA CYS A 210 -1.94 -8.33 -11.57
C CYS A 210 -3.34 -8.21 -12.22
N TYR A 211 -3.66 -9.06 -13.22
CA TYR A 211 -4.93 -9.07 -13.96
C TYR A 211 -5.65 -10.41 -13.77
N PRO A 212 -6.20 -10.70 -12.58
CA PRO A 212 -6.88 -11.97 -12.32
C PRO A 212 -8.12 -12.10 -13.21
N ASN A 213 -8.13 -13.11 -14.10
CA ASN A 213 -9.16 -13.30 -15.11
C ASN A 213 -10.51 -13.79 -14.55
N ARG A 214 -10.53 -14.38 -13.35
CA ARG A 214 -11.73 -14.79 -12.61
C ARG A 214 -11.41 -14.75 -11.11
N ILE A 215 -12.21 -13.99 -10.40
CA ILE A 215 -12.39 -14.13 -8.96
C ILE A 215 -13.77 -14.79 -8.85
N ALA A 216 -13.80 -16.03 -8.36
CA ALA A 216 -15.01 -16.83 -8.28
C ALA A 216 -16.00 -16.26 -7.26
#